data_fe5ea0d3af636a648cf7bf82e588de9a
#
_entry.id   fe5ea0d3af636a648cf7bf82e588de9a
#
_cell.length_a   1.000
_cell.length_b   1.000
_cell.length_c   1.000
_cell.angle_alpha   90.00
_cell.angle_beta   90.00
_cell.angle_gamma   90.00
#
_symmetry.space_group_name_H-M   'P 1'
#
loop_
_entity.id
_entity.type
_entity.pdbx_description
1 polymer ?
#
loop_
_entity_poly.entity_id
_entity_poly.type
_entity_poly.pdbx_seq_one_letter_code
_entity_poly.pdbx_strand_id
1 'polypeptide(L)'
;FYWHDGNTLEPPQIIPNPSIHFADENIDNIQEQPYIIIEERWILDEVKKYAKENGVSEEDIKLINSDNETERQLYNKDEVTDKVTVLLYMTRNENGVVETGRSTEAVIIEPLEAKVNQNGVGEIKGNLTVYPVINYVWEALPNTARGVGEVEMLIPNQLELNKTLARRSMAVKMAAYPRLAYDATAVGNPEDLDKVGAPIAVQGGSAQSINQMIAYLNPANISSDALQLSNDLLQTTKDL
;
A
#
# COMPACT_ATOMS: atom_id res chain seq x y z
N PHE A 1 -21.34 -3.08 12.49
CA PHE A 1 -22.13 -3.56 13.62
C PHE A 1 -22.59 -5.00 13.31
N TYR A 2 -21.97 -5.98 13.95
CA TYR A 2 -22.51 -7.32 14.01
C TYR A 2 -23.51 -7.39 15.15
N TRP A 3 -24.74 -7.79 14.85
CA TRP A 3 -25.73 -8.15 15.85
C TRP A 3 -25.56 -9.63 16.17
N HIS A 4 -24.90 -9.95 17.25
CA HIS A 4 -24.90 -11.31 17.79
C HIS A 4 -26.00 -11.43 18.83
N ASP A 5 -26.78 -12.50 18.73
CA ASP A 5 -27.70 -13.09 19.71
C ASP A 5 -28.19 -12.25 20.90
N GLY A 6 -28.64 -11.04 20.69
CA GLY A 6 -29.54 -10.33 21.59
C GLY A 6 -29.07 -9.99 23.02
N ASN A 7 -27.93 -10.46 23.50
CA ASN A 7 -27.48 -10.26 24.86
C ASN A 7 -26.11 -9.61 25.05
N THR A 8 -25.32 -9.48 24.03
CA THR A 8 -24.02 -8.79 24.10
C THR A 8 -23.89 -7.82 22.93
N LEU A 9 -23.69 -6.55 23.24
CA LEU A 9 -23.24 -5.56 22.27
C LEU A 9 -21.77 -5.88 21.91
N GLU A 10 -21.57 -6.54 20.80
CA GLU A 10 -20.22 -6.67 20.25
C GLU A 10 -19.72 -5.29 19.79
N PRO A 11 -18.44 -4.98 20.05
CA PRO A 11 -17.86 -3.72 19.58
C PRO A 11 -17.89 -3.69 18.04
N PRO A 12 -18.03 -2.50 17.43
CA PRO A 12 -17.96 -2.36 15.99
C PRO A 12 -16.61 -2.87 15.47
N GLN A 13 -16.64 -3.74 14.48
CA GLN A 13 -15.44 -4.24 13.82
C GLN A 13 -14.98 -3.25 12.76
N ILE A 14 -13.69 -2.91 12.78
CA ILE A 14 -13.07 -2.08 11.74
C ILE A 14 -12.65 -2.99 10.59
N ILE A 15 -13.21 -2.73 9.40
CA ILE A 15 -12.88 -3.45 8.18
C ILE A 15 -11.91 -2.58 7.38
N PRO A 16 -10.69 -3.07 7.05
CA PRO A 16 -9.75 -2.36 6.20
C PRO A 16 -10.34 -2.10 4.80
N ASN A 17 -10.04 -0.95 4.23
CA ASN A 17 -10.53 -0.56 2.90
C ASN A 17 -10.26 -1.60 1.78
N PRO A 18 -9.10 -2.26 1.69
CA PRO A 18 -8.87 -3.29 0.68
C PRO A 18 -9.72 -4.56 0.87
N SER A 19 -10.27 -4.80 2.07
CA SER A 19 -11.06 -5.98 2.38
C SER A 19 -12.56 -5.82 2.09
N ILE A 20 -13.00 -4.65 1.63
CA ILE A 20 -14.39 -4.40 1.24
C ILE A 20 -14.48 -4.13 -0.25
N HIS A 21 -15.40 -4.80 -0.93
CA HIS A 21 -15.64 -4.67 -2.36
C HIS A 21 -17.08 -4.22 -2.59
N PHE A 22 -17.24 -3.13 -3.30
CA PHE A 22 -18.53 -2.57 -3.69
C PHE A 22 -18.91 -3.08 -5.08
N ALA A 23 -20.21 -3.23 -5.32
CA ALA A 23 -20.73 -3.60 -6.65
C ALA A 23 -20.40 -2.55 -7.71
N ASP A 24 -20.48 -1.26 -7.31
CA ASP A 24 -20.13 -0.13 -8.15
C ASP A 24 -19.37 0.92 -7.32
N GLU A 25 -18.13 1.15 -7.67
CA GLU A 25 -17.26 2.14 -7.00
C GLU A 25 -17.72 3.60 -7.23
N ASN A 26 -18.57 3.85 -8.23
CA ASN A 26 -19.06 5.19 -8.52
C ASN A 26 -20.32 5.58 -7.70
N ILE A 27 -20.84 4.66 -6.90
CA ILE A 27 -21.94 4.93 -5.97
C ILE A 27 -21.35 5.27 -4.61
N ASP A 28 -21.47 6.53 -4.18
CA ASP A 28 -20.94 7.05 -2.93
C ASP A 28 -21.73 6.57 -1.70
N ASN A 29 -23.04 6.38 -1.85
CA ASN A 29 -23.89 5.89 -0.78
C ASN A 29 -23.88 4.36 -0.70
N ILE A 30 -23.23 3.80 0.32
CA ILE A 30 -23.18 2.35 0.55
C ILE A 30 -24.58 1.72 0.55
N GLN A 31 -25.59 2.42 1.03
CA GLN A 31 -26.95 1.90 1.10
C GLN A 31 -27.63 1.75 -0.29
N GLU A 32 -27.07 2.35 -1.33
CA GLU A 32 -27.55 2.23 -2.71
C GLU A 32 -26.80 1.15 -3.51
N GLN A 33 -25.78 0.55 -2.92
CA GLN A 33 -25.02 -0.54 -3.55
C GLN A 33 -25.94 -1.75 -3.80
N PRO A 34 -25.86 -2.39 -4.98
CA PRO A 34 -26.60 -3.62 -5.26
C PRO A 34 -26.18 -4.77 -4.35
N TYR A 35 -24.87 -4.90 -4.07
CA TYR A 35 -24.29 -5.84 -3.12
C TYR A 35 -22.97 -5.32 -2.57
N ILE A 36 -22.55 -5.91 -1.46
CA ILE A 36 -21.27 -5.63 -0.81
C ILE A 36 -20.63 -6.97 -0.48
N ILE A 37 -19.31 -7.09 -0.73
CA ILE A 37 -18.53 -8.26 -0.33
C ILE A 37 -17.47 -7.82 0.66
N ILE A 38 -17.32 -8.56 1.76
CA ILE A 38 -16.29 -8.32 2.76
C ILE A 38 -15.40 -9.56 2.83
N GLU A 39 -14.09 -9.34 2.68
CA GLU A 39 -13.09 -10.39 2.87
C GLU A 39 -12.69 -10.48 4.34
N GLU A 40 -12.83 -11.66 4.90
CA GLU A 40 -12.43 -12.00 6.26
C GLU A 40 -11.35 -13.09 6.21
N ARG A 41 -10.34 -12.99 7.08
CA ARG A 41 -9.28 -14.01 7.19
C ARG A 41 -9.52 -14.85 8.43
N TRP A 42 -10.01 -16.06 8.24
CA TRP A 42 -10.34 -17.00 9.33
C TRP A 42 -9.31 -18.13 9.43
N ILE A 43 -9.19 -18.71 10.63
CA ILE A 43 -8.38 -19.92 10.82
C ILE A 43 -9.09 -21.10 10.14
N LEU A 44 -8.32 -21.93 9.43
CA LEU A 44 -8.85 -23.06 8.66
C LEU A 44 -9.75 -23.98 9.49
N ASP A 45 -9.35 -24.29 10.72
CA ASP A 45 -10.12 -25.18 11.60
C ASP A 45 -11.44 -24.54 12.04
N GLU A 46 -11.45 -23.23 12.25
CA GLU A 46 -12.68 -22.50 12.58
C GLU A 46 -13.66 -22.50 11.41
N VAL A 47 -13.17 -22.28 10.18
CA VAL A 47 -14.00 -22.34 8.97
C VAL A 47 -14.63 -23.74 8.81
N LYS A 48 -13.83 -24.80 8.99
CA LYS A 48 -14.33 -26.18 8.89
C LYS A 48 -15.36 -26.50 9.96
N LYS A 49 -15.17 -26.02 11.18
CA LYS A 49 -16.13 -26.17 12.26
C LYS A 49 -17.42 -25.44 11.96
N TYR A 50 -17.33 -24.19 11.52
CA TYR A 50 -18.48 -23.35 11.16
C TYR A 50 -19.27 -23.96 9.98
N ALA A 51 -18.57 -24.43 8.94
CA ALA A 51 -19.20 -25.11 7.81
C ALA A 51 -19.98 -26.37 8.26
N LYS A 52 -19.43 -27.15 9.19
CA LYS A 52 -20.09 -28.32 9.74
C LYS A 52 -21.36 -27.96 10.55
N GLU A 53 -21.28 -26.86 11.32
CA GLU A 53 -22.44 -26.36 12.09
C GLU A 53 -23.58 -25.89 11.17
N ASN A 54 -23.23 -25.35 9.97
CA ASN A 54 -24.22 -24.97 8.95
C ASN A 54 -24.67 -26.11 8.03
N GLY A 55 -24.28 -27.34 8.32
CA GLY A 55 -24.77 -28.53 7.61
C GLY A 55 -24.10 -28.77 6.24
N VAL A 56 -22.94 -28.20 5.98
CA VAL A 56 -22.12 -28.46 4.78
C VAL A 56 -21.66 -29.93 4.81
N SER A 57 -21.65 -30.58 3.65
CA SER A 57 -21.25 -32.00 3.54
C SER A 57 -19.77 -32.19 3.90
N GLU A 58 -19.44 -33.37 4.45
CA GLU A 58 -18.03 -33.68 4.76
C GLU A 58 -17.14 -33.76 3.54
N GLU A 59 -17.69 -33.99 2.34
CA GLU A 59 -16.98 -34.00 1.09
C GLU A 59 -16.56 -32.57 0.69
N ASP A 60 -17.48 -31.63 0.83
CA ASP A 60 -17.24 -30.20 0.54
C ASP A 60 -16.28 -29.59 1.56
N ILE A 61 -16.40 -29.95 2.85
CA ILE A 61 -15.48 -29.46 3.89
C ILE A 61 -14.03 -29.87 3.60
N LYS A 62 -13.77 -31.01 2.96
CA LYS A 62 -12.43 -31.44 2.56
C LYS A 62 -11.83 -30.58 1.44
N LEU A 63 -12.66 -29.91 0.66
CA LEU A 63 -12.21 -29.00 -0.41
C LEU A 63 -11.71 -27.66 0.14
N ILE A 64 -12.01 -27.32 1.39
CA ILE A 64 -11.55 -26.09 2.02
C ILE A 64 -10.09 -26.22 2.40
N ASN A 65 -9.22 -25.50 1.69
CA ASN A 65 -7.79 -25.49 1.89
C ASN A 65 -7.29 -24.10 2.30
N SER A 66 -6.13 -24.06 2.94
CA SER A 66 -5.45 -22.80 3.27
C SER A 66 -4.97 -22.07 2.01
N ASP A 67 -5.13 -20.76 1.99
CA ASP A 67 -4.75 -19.86 0.89
C ASP A 67 -3.62 -18.86 1.27
N ASN A 68 -2.92 -19.09 2.37
CA ASN A 68 -1.87 -18.21 2.86
C ASN A 68 -0.44 -18.61 2.43
N GLU A 69 -0.27 -19.15 1.23
CA GLU A 69 1.04 -19.55 0.70
C GLU A 69 2.05 -18.40 0.63
N THR A 70 1.60 -17.19 0.27
CA THR A 70 2.45 -16.01 0.20
C THR A 70 2.97 -15.59 1.57
N GLU A 71 2.15 -15.68 2.61
CA GLU A 71 2.55 -15.39 3.98
C GLU A 71 3.59 -16.41 4.46
N ARG A 72 3.43 -17.69 4.09
CA ARG A 72 4.38 -18.77 4.43
C ARG A 72 5.74 -18.62 3.76
N GLN A 73 5.84 -17.91 2.63
CA GLN A 73 7.12 -17.63 1.97
C GLN A 73 7.91 -16.55 2.70
N LEU A 74 7.23 -15.63 3.39
CA LEU A 74 7.83 -14.50 4.11
C LEU A 74 8.22 -14.85 5.55
N TYR A 75 7.55 -15.85 6.15
CA TYR A 75 7.76 -16.26 7.54
C TYR A 75 8.12 -17.75 7.64
N ASN A 76 8.67 -18.17 8.78
CA ASN A 76 8.91 -19.59 9.05
C ASN A 76 7.59 -20.37 9.02
N LYS A 77 7.57 -21.48 8.27
CA LYS A 77 6.37 -22.31 8.07
C LYS A 77 5.72 -22.79 9.39
N ASP A 78 6.54 -23.01 10.42
CA ASP A 78 6.09 -23.55 11.70
C ASP A 78 5.42 -22.49 12.61
N GLU A 79 5.50 -21.19 12.25
CA GLU A 79 4.94 -20.08 13.00
C GLU A 79 3.68 -19.49 12.37
N VAL A 80 3.31 -19.94 11.17
CA VAL A 80 2.16 -19.42 10.43
C VAL A 80 0.97 -20.36 10.57
N THR A 81 -0.08 -19.88 11.21
CA THR A 81 -1.37 -20.58 11.29
C THR A 81 -2.04 -20.63 9.93
N ASP A 82 -2.60 -21.78 9.58
CA ASP A 82 -3.39 -21.96 8.35
C ASP A 82 -4.62 -21.08 8.37
N LYS A 83 -4.72 -20.19 7.38
CA LYS A 83 -5.85 -19.28 7.21
C LYS A 83 -6.51 -19.48 5.86
N VAL A 84 -7.79 -19.11 5.81
CA VAL A 84 -8.63 -19.14 4.61
C VAL A 84 -9.32 -17.81 4.46
N THR A 85 -9.42 -17.32 3.23
CA THR A 85 -10.25 -16.17 2.91
C THR A 85 -11.72 -16.60 2.87
N VAL A 86 -12.52 -15.97 3.71
CA VAL A 86 -13.97 -16.13 3.74
C VAL A 86 -14.59 -14.85 3.18
N LEU A 87 -15.47 -14.99 2.20
CA LEU A 87 -16.21 -13.89 1.61
C LEU A 87 -17.59 -13.79 2.26
N LEU A 88 -17.83 -12.70 2.96
CA LEU A 88 -19.16 -12.35 3.45
C LEU A 88 -19.86 -11.52 2.37
N TYR A 89 -20.87 -12.10 1.75
CA TYR A 89 -21.69 -11.48 0.73
C TYR A 89 -22.98 -10.92 1.33
N MET A 90 -23.32 -9.68 0.99
CA MET A 90 -24.53 -9.00 1.43
C MET A 90 -25.27 -8.45 0.20
N THR A 91 -26.54 -8.73 0.08
CA THR A 91 -27.40 -8.18 -1.00
C THR A 91 -28.77 -7.87 -0.44
N ARG A 92 -29.61 -7.17 -1.24
CA ARG A 92 -31.03 -6.96 -0.94
C ARG A 92 -31.88 -7.77 -1.89
N ASN A 93 -32.87 -8.45 -1.31
CA ASN A 93 -33.89 -9.13 -2.11
C ASN A 93 -34.93 -8.14 -2.66
N GLU A 94 -35.88 -8.64 -3.46
CA GLU A 94 -36.97 -7.85 -4.06
C GLU A 94 -37.84 -7.10 -3.05
N ASN A 95 -37.90 -7.56 -1.81
CA ASN A 95 -38.63 -6.94 -0.71
C ASN A 95 -37.81 -5.88 0.06
N GLY A 96 -36.58 -5.60 -0.37
CA GLY A 96 -35.66 -4.66 0.27
C GLY A 96 -35.01 -5.20 1.55
N VAL A 97 -35.13 -6.51 1.83
CA VAL A 97 -34.52 -7.16 2.98
C VAL A 97 -33.08 -7.54 2.66
N VAL A 98 -32.16 -7.25 3.57
CA VAL A 98 -30.75 -7.65 3.45
C VAL A 98 -30.58 -9.14 3.73
N GLU A 99 -30.03 -9.84 2.75
CA GLU A 99 -29.62 -11.24 2.84
C GLU A 99 -28.11 -11.31 2.94
N THR A 100 -27.61 -12.21 3.78
CA THR A 100 -26.17 -12.42 3.98
C THR A 100 -25.85 -13.90 3.81
N GLY A 101 -24.68 -14.16 3.24
CA GLY A 101 -24.15 -15.52 3.09
C GLY A 101 -22.63 -15.49 3.17
N ARG A 102 -22.02 -16.65 3.41
CA ARG A 102 -20.58 -16.80 3.45
C ARG A 102 -20.10 -17.90 2.53
N SER A 103 -19.01 -17.65 1.85
CA SER A 103 -18.35 -18.64 1.01
C SER A 103 -16.83 -18.57 1.16
N THR A 104 -16.19 -19.69 0.89
CA THR A 104 -14.78 -19.76 0.55
C THR A 104 -14.63 -19.82 -0.97
N GLU A 105 -13.41 -19.88 -1.50
CA GLU A 105 -13.17 -20.07 -2.93
C GLU A 105 -13.86 -21.34 -3.48
N ALA A 106 -13.88 -22.42 -2.71
CA ALA A 106 -14.36 -23.71 -3.15
C ALA A 106 -15.80 -24.04 -2.72
N VAL A 107 -16.29 -23.49 -1.60
CA VAL A 107 -17.50 -23.96 -0.93
C VAL A 107 -18.33 -22.83 -0.35
N ILE A 108 -19.65 -22.91 -0.51
CA ILE A 108 -20.59 -22.05 0.22
C ILE A 108 -20.73 -22.62 1.63
N ILE A 109 -20.22 -21.89 2.63
CA ILE A 109 -20.26 -22.33 4.03
C ILE A 109 -21.53 -21.88 4.78
N GLU A 110 -22.16 -20.81 4.30
CA GLU A 110 -23.43 -20.30 4.79
C GLU A 110 -24.26 -19.84 3.58
N PRO A 111 -25.45 -20.43 3.34
CA PRO A 111 -26.28 -20.00 2.24
C PRO A 111 -26.79 -18.57 2.42
N LEU A 112 -27.19 -17.94 1.32
CA LEU A 112 -27.73 -16.59 1.32
C LEU A 112 -29.13 -16.60 1.96
N GLU A 113 -29.24 -16.02 3.14
CA GLU A 113 -30.49 -15.97 3.91
C GLU A 113 -30.71 -14.60 4.55
N ALA A 114 -31.99 -14.22 4.68
CA ALA A 114 -32.38 -13.05 5.43
C ALA A 114 -32.18 -13.28 6.93
N LYS A 115 -31.30 -12.53 7.57
CA LYS A 115 -31.11 -12.61 9.01
C LYS A 115 -32.24 -11.91 9.73
N VAL A 116 -33.06 -12.68 10.39
CA VAL A 116 -34.12 -12.21 11.27
C VAL A 116 -33.54 -12.03 12.67
N ASN A 117 -33.69 -10.85 13.25
CA ASN A 117 -33.35 -10.64 14.66
C ASN A 117 -34.34 -11.43 15.53
N GLN A 118 -33.94 -12.61 15.98
CA GLN A 118 -34.82 -13.52 16.75
C GLN A 118 -34.95 -13.16 18.24
N ASN A 119 -34.04 -12.37 18.76
CA ASN A 119 -33.98 -12.06 20.20
C ASN A 119 -34.31 -10.57 20.46
N GLY A 120 -35.61 -10.33 20.60
CA GLY A 120 -36.12 -9.00 20.92
C GLY A 120 -35.80 -8.51 22.32
N VAL A 121 -34.62 -7.95 22.51
CA VAL A 121 -34.41 -6.96 23.56
C VAL A 121 -34.32 -5.59 22.88
N GLY A 122 -35.45 -4.92 22.83
CA GLY A 122 -35.67 -3.65 22.14
C GLY A 122 -36.35 -3.88 20.78
N GLU A 123 -37.62 -3.93 20.77
CA GLU A 123 -38.69 -3.86 19.77
C GLU A 123 -38.35 -3.67 18.26
N ILE A 124 -37.23 -4.11 17.75
CA ILE A 124 -37.00 -4.24 16.31
C ILE A 124 -37.19 -5.70 15.93
N LYS A 125 -38.43 -6.13 15.95
CA LYS A 125 -38.89 -7.34 15.25
C LYS A 125 -39.00 -6.97 13.78
N GLY A 126 -37.96 -7.26 13.00
CA GLY A 126 -38.01 -7.00 11.57
C GLY A 126 -36.74 -7.48 10.87
N ASN A 127 -36.92 -7.80 9.61
CA ASN A 127 -35.81 -8.06 8.71
C ASN A 127 -34.93 -6.82 8.59
N LEU A 128 -33.61 -7.02 8.49
CA LEU A 128 -32.67 -5.95 8.28
C LEU A 128 -32.88 -5.35 6.87
N THR A 129 -33.17 -4.06 6.78
CA THR A 129 -33.40 -3.37 5.49
C THR A 129 -32.25 -2.47 5.05
N VAL A 130 -31.27 -2.31 5.92
CA VAL A 130 -30.07 -1.49 5.70
C VAL A 130 -28.83 -2.38 5.84
N TYR A 131 -27.83 -2.14 4.97
CA TYR A 131 -26.54 -2.81 5.15
C TYR A 131 -25.92 -2.40 6.50
N PRO A 132 -25.49 -3.35 7.35
CA PRO A 132 -24.92 -3.05 8.67
C PRO A 132 -23.45 -2.56 8.55
N VAL A 133 -23.18 -1.75 7.56
CA VAL A 133 -21.85 -1.20 7.25
C VAL A 133 -21.94 0.32 7.24
N ILE A 134 -21.01 0.94 7.94
CA ILE A 134 -20.84 2.39 7.94
C ILE A 134 -19.50 2.70 7.29
N ASN A 135 -19.52 3.49 6.22
CA ASN A 135 -18.32 3.97 5.59
C ASN A 135 -17.77 5.18 6.35
N TYR A 136 -16.50 5.12 6.67
CA TYR A 136 -15.76 6.25 7.19
C TYR A 136 -14.61 6.55 6.23
N VAL A 137 -14.70 7.67 5.54
CA VAL A 137 -13.67 8.15 4.62
C VAL A 137 -12.95 9.34 5.23
N TRP A 138 -11.64 9.42 5.01
CA TRP A 138 -10.83 10.54 5.50
C TRP A 138 -11.20 11.82 4.76
N GLU A 139 -11.15 11.79 3.45
CA GLU A 139 -11.63 12.86 2.58
C GLU A 139 -12.52 12.26 1.51
N ALA A 140 -13.77 12.72 1.45
CA ALA A 140 -14.77 12.22 0.51
C ALA A 140 -14.54 12.82 -0.89
N LEU A 141 -14.52 11.96 -1.89
CA LEU A 141 -14.56 12.35 -3.28
C LEU A 141 -15.99 12.23 -3.84
N PRO A 142 -16.42 13.13 -4.72
CA PRO A 142 -17.73 13.01 -5.34
C PRO A 142 -17.78 11.79 -6.27
N ASN A 143 -18.93 11.13 -6.28
CA ASN A 143 -19.20 9.94 -7.11
C ASN A 143 -18.22 8.78 -6.90
N THR A 144 -17.84 8.51 -5.67
CA THR A 144 -17.07 7.31 -5.34
C THR A 144 -17.36 6.86 -3.91
N ALA A 145 -17.47 5.55 -3.73
CA ALA A 145 -17.63 4.94 -2.42
C ALA A 145 -16.35 5.06 -1.56
N ARG A 146 -15.20 5.23 -2.21
CA ARG A 146 -13.91 5.32 -1.53
C ARG A 146 -13.46 6.77 -1.43
N GLY A 147 -12.94 7.13 -0.27
CA GLY A 147 -12.27 8.41 -0.07
C GLY A 147 -10.79 8.35 -0.39
N VAL A 148 -10.15 9.50 -0.30
CA VAL A 148 -8.70 9.66 -0.42
C VAL A 148 -8.07 9.72 0.97
N GLY A 149 -6.98 9.02 1.16
CA GLY A 149 -6.18 9.11 2.38
C GLY A 149 -5.13 10.23 2.27
N GLU A 150 -4.74 10.77 3.42
CA GLU A 150 -3.70 11.81 3.51
C GLU A 150 -2.39 11.42 2.80
N VAL A 151 -1.99 10.15 2.90
CA VAL A 151 -0.77 9.65 2.24
C VAL A 151 -0.83 9.79 0.71
N GLU A 152 -2.00 9.59 0.10
CA GLU A 152 -2.15 9.71 -1.35
C GLU A 152 -1.88 11.14 -1.84
N MET A 153 -2.33 12.13 -1.08
CA MET A 153 -2.07 13.54 -1.38
C MET A 153 -0.59 13.91 -1.22
N LEU A 154 0.15 13.21 -0.37
CA LEU A 154 1.58 13.43 -0.15
C LEU A 154 2.48 12.77 -1.21
N ILE A 155 1.99 11.80 -1.99
CA ILE A 155 2.79 11.06 -3.00
C ILE A 155 3.51 11.99 -3.99
N PRO A 156 2.86 13.00 -4.62
CA PRO A 156 3.55 13.90 -5.54
C PRO A 156 4.71 14.65 -4.90
N ASN A 157 4.52 15.16 -3.69
CA ASN A 157 5.56 15.87 -2.94
C ASN A 157 6.72 14.96 -2.59
N GLN A 158 6.43 13.73 -2.15
CA GLN A 158 7.44 12.74 -1.81
C GLN A 158 8.27 12.33 -3.04
N LEU A 159 7.63 12.15 -4.19
CA LEU A 159 8.33 11.84 -5.43
C LEU A 159 9.28 12.96 -5.85
N GLU A 160 8.86 14.22 -5.77
CA GLU A 160 9.70 15.35 -6.13
C GLU A 160 10.84 15.54 -5.12
N LEU A 161 10.59 15.34 -3.84
CA LEU A 161 11.64 15.34 -2.80
C LEU A 161 12.69 14.27 -3.09
N ASN A 162 12.29 13.05 -3.40
CA ASN A 162 13.20 11.95 -3.72
C ASN A 162 14.06 12.27 -4.96
N LYS A 163 13.48 12.84 -6.02
CA LYS A 163 14.21 13.28 -7.22
C LYS A 163 15.23 14.37 -6.87
N THR A 164 14.84 15.34 -6.07
CA THR A 164 15.71 16.46 -5.66
C THR A 164 16.88 15.95 -4.83
N LEU A 165 16.65 15.06 -3.88
CA LEU A 165 17.68 14.43 -3.06
C LEU A 165 18.64 13.58 -3.90
N ALA A 166 18.13 12.82 -4.88
CA ALA A 166 18.96 12.04 -5.79
C ALA A 166 19.87 12.94 -6.65
N ARG A 167 19.32 14.02 -7.23
CA ARG A 167 20.09 15.01 -8.00
C ARG A 167 21.17 15.67 -7.14
N ARG A 168 20.83 16.04 -5.91
CA ARG A 168 21.77 16.61 -4.94
C ARG A 168 22.90 15.63 -4.61
N SER A 169 22.58 14.37 -4.33
CA SER A 169 23.59 13.32 -4.07
C SER A 169 24.54 13.16 -5.26
N MET A 170 24.00 13.19 -6.49
CA MET A 170 24.82 13.12 -7.70
C MET A 170 25.72 14.34 -7.86
N ALA A 171 25.20 15.53 -7.62
CA ALA A 171 26.00 16.78 -7.70
C ALA A 171 27.11 16.80 -6.65
N VAL A 172 26.86 16.34 -5.43
CA VAL A 172 27.90 16.19 -4.39
C VAL A 172 28.99 15.21 -4.83
N LYS A 173 28.63 14.07 -5.42
CA LYS A 173 29.59 13.11 -5.97
C LYS A 173 30.44 13.75 -7.08
N MET A 174 29.81 14.49 -7.99
CA MET A 174 30.56 15.19 -9.07
C MET A 174 31.48 16.28 -8.53
N ALA A 175 31.07 16.96 -7.46
CA ALA A 175 31.91 17.95 -6.78
C ALA A 175 33.09 17.31 -6.03
N ALA A 176 32.89 16.14 -5.42
CA ALA A 176 33.92 15.40 -4.69
C ALA A 176 34.98 14.80 -5.62
N TYR A 177 34.62 14.52 -6.88
CA TYR A 177 35.53 13.94 -7.88
C TYR A 177 35.59 14.88 -9.11
N PRO A 178 36.31 16.04 -9.01
CA PRO A 178 36.46 16.95 -10.13
C PRO A 178 37.17 16.24 -11.27
N ARG A 179 36.68 16.44 -12.49
CA ARG A 179 37.31 15.86 -13.68
C ARG A 179 38.58 16.65 -14.02
N LEU A 180 39.65 15.92 -14.32
CA LEU A 180 40.87 16.49 -14.79
C LEU A 180 40.82 16.63 -16.31
N ALA A 181 41.07 17.81 -16.83
CA ALA A 181 41.31 18.03 -18.24
C ALA A 181 42.82 18.26 -18.45
N TYR A 182 43.40 17.55 -19.40
CA TYR A 182 44.83 17.66 -19.70
C TYR A 182 45.06 17.68 -21.21
N ASP A 183 46.14 18.31 -21.60
CA ASP A 183 46.61 18.25 -22.98
C ASP A 183 47.34 16.93 -23.24
N ALA A 184 46.71 16.06 -24.04
CA ALA A 184 47.19 14.71 -24.34
C ALA A 184 48.57 14.72 -25.09
N THR A 185 48.96 15.83 -25.70
CA THR A 185 50.26 15.96 -26.41
C THR A 185 51.38 16.41 -25.46
N ALA A 186 51.03 17.08 -24.38
CA ALA A 186 51.97 17.62 -23.40
C ALA A 186 52.22 16.69 -22.21
N VAL A 187 51.28 15.82 -21.87
CA VAL A 187 51.40 14.90 -20.74
C VAL A 187 51.90 13.54 -21.22
N GLY A 188 53.11 13.15 -20.73
CA GLY A 188 53.77 11.91 -21.17
C GLY A 188 53.27 10.64 -20.51
N ASN A 189 52.63 10.75 -19.33
CA ASN A 189 52.13 9.60 -18.55
C ASN A 189 50.70 9.84 -18.03
N PRO A 190 49.69 9.86 -18.90
CA PRO A 190 48.31 10.13 -18.50
C PRO A 190 47.72 9.10 -17.51
N GLU A 191 48.27 7.90 -17.48
CA GLU A 191 47.87 6.79 -16.59
C GLU A 191 48.16 7.05 -15.07
N ASP A 192 49.08 8.00 -14.82
CA ASP A 192 49.52 8.38 -13.48
C ASP A 192 48.73 9.56 -12.90
N LEU A 193 47.90 10.23 -13.72
CA LEU A 193 47.11 11.40 -13.29
C LEU A 193 46.11 11.08 -12.17
N ASP A 194 45.59 9.83 -12.10
CA ASP A 194 44.69 9.39 -11.06
C ASP A 194 45.40 8.80 -9.82
N LYS A 195 46.73 8.65 -9.87
CA LYS A 195 47.49 8.05 -8.78
C LYS A 195 47.95 9.10 -7.78
N VAL A 196 47.64 8.91 -6.52
CA VAL A 196 48.07 9.83 -5.45
C VAL A 196 49.60 9.82 -5.30
N GLY A 197 50.21 11.00 -5.46
CA GLY A 197 51.65 11.18 -5.27
C GLY A 197 52.53 10.70 -6.43
N ALA A 198 51.97 10.29 -7.56
CA ALA A 198 52.73 9.94 -8.75
C ALA A 198 53.30 11.23 -9.44
N PRO A 199 54.55 11.22 -9.94
CA PRO A 199 55.08 12.34 -10.67
C PRO A 199 54.45 12.42 -12.06
N ILE A 200 54.03 13.64 -12.47
CA ILE A 200 53.46 13.90 -13.79
C ILE A 200 54.59 14.40 -14.74
N ALA A 201 54.85 13.64 -15.80
CA ALA A 201 55.80 14.01 -16.82
C ALA A 201 55.18 14.98 -17.83
N VAL A 202 55.70 16.21 -17.92
CA VAL A 202 55.22 17.21 -18.87
C VAL A 202 56.33 17.52 -19.87
N GLN A 203 56.04 17.42 -21.19
CA GLN A 203 56.97 17.70 -22.25
C GLN A 203 56.82 19.17 -22.72
N GLY A 204 57.94 19.87 -22.81
CA GLY A 204 58.05 21.17 -23.52
C GLY A 204 57.48 22.37 -22.81
N GLY A 205 57.16 22.28 -21.51
CA GLY A 205 56.56 23.40 -20.78
C GLY A 205 57.53 24.21 -19.93
N SER A 206 57.33 25.52 -19.86
CA SER A 206 57.83 26.35 -18.77
C SER A 206 56.89 26.22 -17.55
N ALA A 207 57.35 26.49 -16.33
CA ALA A 207 56.55 26.36 -15.11
C ALA A 207 55.20 27.14 -15.14
N GLN A 208 55.10 28.18 -15.95
CA GLN A 208 53.89 28.97 -16.17
C GLN A 208 52.89 28.32 -17.10
N SER A 209 53.34 27.46 -18.02
CA SER A 209 52.44 26.76 -18.97
C SER A 209 51.85 25.46 -18.40
N ILE A 210 52.38 24.88 -17.33
CA ILE A 210 51.90 23.67 -16.72
C ILE A 210 50.44 23.82 -16.23
N ASN A 211 50.12 24.95 -15.62
CA ASN A 211 48.74 25.24 -15.16
C ASN A 211 47.73 25.40 -16.31
N GLN A 212 48.21 25.63 -17.53
CA GLN A 212 47.38 25.70 -18.73
C GLN A 212 47.20 24.34 -19.40
N MET A 213 48.14 23.42 -19.19
CA MET A 213 48.11 22.05 -19.76
C MET A 213 47.30 21.07 -18.95
N ILE A 214 47.15 21.34 -17.63
CA ILE A 214 46.41 20.51 -16.70
C ILE A 214 45.49 21.42 -15.89
N ALA A 215 44.17 21.21 -15.98
CA ALA A 215 43.16 21.96 -15.24
C ALA A 215 42.08 21.04 -14.67
N TYR A 216 41.73 21.30 -13.43
CA TYR A 216 40.51 20.66 -12.88
C TYR A 216 39.30 21.42 -13.41
N LEU A 217 38.40 20.67 -14.03
CA LEU A 217 37.08 21.18 -14.40
C LEU A 217 36.25 21.31 -13.13
N ASN A 218 36.03 22.54 -12.70
CA ASN A 218 35.19 22.81 -11.57
C ASN A 218 33.77 22.32 -11.89
N PRO A 219 33.17 21.44 -11.07
CA PRO A 219 31.79 21.06 -11.23
C PRO A 219 30.89 22.28 -11.07
N ALA A 220 29.73 22.26 -11.70
CA ALA A 220 28.71 23.27 -11.48
C ALA A 220 28.36 23.36 -9.99
N ASN A 221 28.38 24.55 -9.43
CA ASN A 221 27.94 24.73 -8.05
C ASN A 221 26.47 24.30 -7.91
N ILE A 222 26.18 23.58 -6.85
CA ILE A 222 24.80 23.30 -6.47
C ILE A 222 24.17 24.65 -6.12
N SER A 223 23.14 25.05 -6.86
CA SER A 223 22.50 26.35 -6.58
C SER A 223 21.86 26.31 -5.19
N SER A 224 21.87 27.42 -4.48
CA SER A 224 21.18 27.61 -3.21
C SER A 224 19.67 27.26 -3.34
N ASP A 225 19.11 27.48 -4.52
CA ASP A 225 17.70 27.23 -4.84
C ASP A 225 17.33 25.75 -4.75
N ALA A 226 18.25 24.83 -5.09
CA ALA A 226 18.01 23.39 -4.93
C ALA A 226 17.96 22.97 -3.45
N LEU A 227 18.68 23.67 -2.58
CA LEU A 227 18.59 23.48 -1.13
C LEU A 227 17.29 24.04 -0.57
N GLN A 228 16.90 25.21 -1.02
CA GLN A 228 15.68 25.88 -0.63
C GLN A 228 14.46 25.05 -1.06
N LEU A 229 14.41 24.59 -2.30
CA LEU A 229 13.34 23.72 -2.80
C LEU A 229 13.17 22.46 -1.94
N SER A 230 14.26 21.80 -1.54
CA SER A 230 14.16 20.60 -0.70
C SER A 230 13.60 20.91 0.69
N ASN A 231 13.93 22.07 1.25
CA ASN A 231 13.39 22.49 2.55
C ASN A 231 11.93 22.92 2.44
N ASP A 232 11.55 23.59 1.37
CA ASP A 232 10.17 24.02 1.10
C ASP A 232 9.26 22.79 0.90
N LEU A 233 9.72 21.77 0.17
CA LEU A 233 8.99 20.51 0.00
C LEU A 233 8.81 19.76 1.34
N LEU A 234 9.85 19.71 2.17
CA LEU A 234 9.77 19.12 3.50
C LEU A 234 8.81 19.88 4.41
N GLN A 235 8.81 21.21 4.35
CA GLN A 235 7.91 22.03 5.13
C GLN A 235 6.47 21.86 4.66
N THR A 236 6.21 21.92 3.37
CA THR A 236 4.87 21.69 2.79
C THR A 236 4.32 20.31 3.17
N THR A 237 5.19 19.28 3.18
CA THR A 237 4.78 17.91 3.60
C THR A 237 4.41 17.83 5.08
N LYS A 238 4.95 18.70 5.93
CA LYS A 238 4.62 18.75 7.36
C LYS A 238 3.36 19.57 7.66
N ASP A 239 3.06 20.53 6.78
CA ASP A 239 1.96 21.47 6.96
C ASP A 239 0.63 20.93 6.34
N LEU A 240 0.70 19.82 5.58
CA LEU A 240 -0.44 19.05 5.09
C LEU A 240 -0.88 18.01 6.11
#